data_2bf83679f746a7fb0b68aa7c33c648e7
#
_entry.id   2bf83679f746a7fb0b68aa7c33c648e7
#
_cell.length_a   1.000
_cell.length_b   1.000
_cell.length_c   1.000
_cell.angle_alpha   90.00
_cell.angle_beta   90.00
_cell.angle_gamma   90.00
#
_symmetry.space_group_name_H-M   'P 1'
#
loop_
_entity.id
_entity.type
_entity.pdbx_description
1 polymer ?
#
loop_
_entity_poly.entity_id
_entity_poly.type
_entity_poly.pdbx_seq_one_letter_code
_entity_poly.pdbx_strand_id
1 'polypeptide(L)'
;MKIAIGCDHGGFPAKAAVIEVLRRHGAEVEDLGCHDTNSVDYPDYARAVCERIVEGRADRGVLICTTGTGMAIAANRFSGIRAAVCDTPERARRGRSHNDVNVLVLAGACHPAGELAAITTAWLEGGFEGAEPGKERHARRIEQIERAGRRSEFALLGRTDPEIHAAIAAHIAQEDATINLIASENYVS
;
A
#
# COMPACT_ATOMS: atom_id res chain seq x y z
N MET A 1 9.29 1.44 13.63
CA MET A 1 8.48 1.18 12.41
C MET A 1 9.20 0.13 11.60
N LYS A 2 8.47 -0.93 11.19
CA LYS A 2 8.99 -2.00 10.34
C LYS A 2 8.68 -1.70 8.87
N ILE A 3 9.68 -1.82 8.00
CA ILE A 3 9.54 -1.57 6.56
C ILE A 3 10.05 -2.77 5.78
N ALA A 4 9.19 -3.34 4.94
CA ALA A 4 9.60 -4.33 3.97
C ALA A 4 10.08 -3.65 2.68
N ILE A 5 11.23 -4.07 2.14
CA ILE A 5 11.74 -3.55 0.88
C ILE A 5 11.95 -4.67 -0.13
N GLY A 6 11.50 -4.44 -1.36
CA GLY A 6 11.68 -5.34 -2.49
C GLY A 6 12.18 -4.59 -3.72
N CYS A 7 12.97 -5.26 -4.54
CA CYS A 7 13.37 -4.75 -5.85
C CYS A 7 13.44 -5.89 -6.88
N ASP A 8 13.40 -5.53 -8.16
CA ASP A 8 13.85 -6.39 -9.24
C ASP A 8 15.34 -6.11 -9.57
N HIS A 9 15.86 -6.79 -10.58
CA HIS A 9 17.23 -6.59 -11.05
C HIS A 9 17.51 -5.15 -11.50
N GLY A 10 16.51 -4.43 -12.05
CA GLY A 10 16.65 -3.02 -12.46
C GLY A 10 16.67 -2.05 -11.29
N GLY A 11 16.04 -2.41 -10.17
CA GLY A 11 16.04 -1.63 -8.92
C GLY A 11 17.22 -1.97 -7.99
N PHE A 12 17.85 -3.13 -8.18
CA PHE A 12 18.88 -3.64 -7.27
C PHE A 12 20.04 -2.66 -7.02
N PRO A 13 20.60 -1.95 -8.01
CA PRO A 13 21.70 -1.01 -7.78
C PRO A 13 21.35 0.13 -6.81
N ALA A 14 20.08 0.53 -6.75
CA ALA A 14 19.61 1.61 -5.89
C ALA A 14 19.24 1.14 -4.46
N LYS A 15 19.01 -0.17 -4.26
CA LYS A 15 18.44 -0.72 -3.03
C LYS A 15 19.27 -0.41 -1.79
N ALA A 16 20.58 -0.57 -1.85
CA ALA A 16 21.46 -0.36 -0.69
C ALA A 16 21.39 1.08 -0.16
N ALA A 17 21.37 2.07 -1.04
CA ALA A 17 21.25 3.47 -0.67
C ALA A 17 19.90 3.79 -0.01
N VAL A 18 18.81 3.19 -0.52
CA VAL A 18 17.48 3.36 0.06
C VAL A 18 17.39 2.70 1.44
N ILE A 19 17.92 1.49 1.61
CA ILE A 19 17.99 0.81 2.92
C ILE A 19 18.75 1.66 3.95
N GLU A 20 19.84 2.28 3.55
CA GLU A 20 20.60 3.16 4.43
C GLU A 20 19.76 4.35 4.92
N VAL A 21 18.98 4.98 4.02
CA VAL A 21 18.07 6.06 4.39
C VAL A 21 17.01 5.59 5.37
N LEU A 22 16.37 4.45 5.11
CA LEU A 22 15.34 3.88 6.00
C LEU A 22 15.91 3.64 7.40
N ARG A 23 17.08 3.03 7.49
CA ARG A 23 17.75 2.74 8.78
C ARG A 23 18.17 4.00 9.54
N ARG A 24 18.66 5.03 8.84
CA ARG A 24 18.99 6.33 9.46
C ARG A 24 17.77 7.02 10.08
N HIS A 25 16.57 6.75 9.56
CA HIS A 25 15.31 7.23 10.14
C HIS A 25 14.72 6.26 11.19
N GLY A 26 15.50 5.30 11.69
CA GLY A 26 15.10 4.39 12.76
C GLY A 26 14.14 3.28 12.32
N ALA A 27 14.06 2.97 11.03
CA ALA A 27 13.26 1.84 10.56
C ALA A 27 14.01 0.51 10.75
N GLU A 28 13.28 -0.51 11.19
CA GLU A 28 13.68 -1.92 11.08
C GLU A 28 13.35 -2.36 9.64
N VAL A 29 14.35 -2.76 8.87
CA VAL A 29 14.20 -3.04 7.44
C VAL A 29 14.33 -4.53 7.17
N GLU A 30 13.29 -5.14 6.62
CA GLU A 30 13.28 -6.50 6.07
C GLU A 30 13.53 -6.42 4.55
N ASP A 31 14.69 -6.92 4.10
CA ASP A 31 15.06 -6.95 2.68
C ASP A 31 14.54 -8.24 2.02
N LEU A 32 13.52 -8.10 1.20
CA LEU A 32 12.85 -9.17 0.44
C LEU A 32 13.19 -9.14 -1.05
N GLY A 33 13.98 -8.15 -1.48
CA GLY A 33 14.26 -7.93 -2.89
C GLY A 33 15.32 -8.84 -3.47
N CYS A 34 15.53 -8.79 -4.80
CA CYS A 34 16.60 -9.57 -5.41
C CYS A 34 17.98 -9.16 -4.85
N HIS A 35 18.92 -10.09 -4.92
CA HIS A 35 20.24 -9.92 -4.32
C HIS A 35 21.36 -9.77 -5.36
N ASP A 36 21.00 -9.73 -6.66
CA ASP A 36 21.89 -9.53 -7.77
C ASP A 36 21.18 -8.85 -8.95
N THR A 37 21.87 -8.73 -10.09
CA THR A 37 21.39 -8.12 -11.33
C THR A 37 20.84 -9.11 -12.36
N ASN A 38 20.70 -10.41 -12.00
CA ASN A 38 20.10 -11.38 -12.88
C ASN A 38 18.61 -11.07 -13.09
N SER A 39 18.12 -11.28 -14.31
CA SER A 39 16.73 -10.98 -14.63
C SER A 39 15.77 -11.80 -13.76
N VAL A 40 14.84 -11.12 -13.12
CA VAL A 40 13.80 -11.70 -12.27
C VAL A 40 12.45 -11.05 -12.55
N ASP A 41 11.37 -11.71 -12.17
CA ASP A 41 10.01 -11.22 -12.33
C ASP A 41 9.63 -10.29 -11.17
N TYR A 42 9.48 -9.00 -11.47
CA TYR A 42 9.16 -7.96 -10.49
C TYR A 42 7.86 -8.21 -9.69
N PRO A 43 6.81 -8.86 -10.24
CA PRO A 43 5.58 -9.08 -9.47
C PRO A 43 5.77 -9.93 -8.22
N ASP A 44 6.73 -10.87 -8.22
CA ASP A 44 7.02 -11.71 -7.06
C ASP A 44 7.54 -10.90 -5.88
N TYR A 45 8.38 -9.91 -6.13
CA TYR A 45 8.91 -9.01 -5.10
C TYR A 45 7.86 -8.00 -4.63
N ALA A 46 7.01 -7.51 -5.54
CA ALA A 46 5.87 -6.69 -5.16
C ALA A 46 4.91 -7.46 -4.25
N ARG A 47 4.60 -8.72 -4.60
CA ARG A 47 3.78 -9.62 -3.79
C ARG A 47 4.39 -9.83 -2.41
N ALA A 48 5.67 -10.20 -2.33
CA ALA A 48 6.33 -10.46 -1.06
C ALA A 48 6.26 -9.28 -0.09
N VAL A 49 6.47 -8.04 -0.57
CA VAL A 49 6.36 -6.82 0.23
C VAL A 49 4.91 -6.57 0.66
N CYS A 50 3.94 -6.70 -0.26
CA CYS A 50 2.53 -6.46 0.04
C CYS A 50 1.98 -7.46 1.07
N GLU A 51 2.34 -8.74 0.96
CA GLU A 51 1.97 -9.78 1.93
C GLU A 51 2.47 -9.43 3.35
N ARG A 52 3.69 -8.91 3.51
CA ARG A 52 4.19 -8.46 4.82
C ARG A 52 3.32 -7.37 5.45
N ILE A 53 2.82 -6.45 4.63
CA ILE A 53 1.96 -5.36 5.11
C ILE A 53 0.56 -5.87 5.45
N VAL A 54 -0.04 -6.64 4.55
CA VAL A 54 -1.40 -7.17 4.74
C VAL A 54 -1.48 -8.10 5.94
N GLU A 55 -0.44 -8.87 6.21
CA GLU A 55 -0.34 -9.76 7.38
C GLU A 55 0.08 -9.03 8.67
N GLY A 56 0.27 -7.71 8.64
CA GLY A 56 0.69 -6.91 9.80
C GLY A 56 2.13 -7.16 10.26
N ARG A 57 2.97 -7.77 9.42
CA ARG A 57 4.40 -8.03 9.70
C ARG A 57 5.30 -6.85 9.37
N ALA A 58 4.83 -5.94 8.51
CA ALA A 58 5.46 -4.66 8.23
C ALA A 58 4.42 -3.53 8.27
N ASP A 59 4.83 -2.35 8.73
CA ASP A 59 3.96 -1.16 8.78
C ASP A 59 3.82 -0.51 7.40
N ARG A 60 4.89 -0.55 6.60
CA ARG A 60 4.99 0.09 5.28
C ARG A 60 5.92 -0.70 4.35
N GLY A 61 5.88 -0.38 3.06
CA GLY A 61 6.74 -1.01 2.05
C GLY A 61 7.48 -0.03 1.17
N VAL A 62 8.59 -0.49 0.60
CA VAL A 62 9.31 0.19 -0.48
C VAL A 62 9.56 -0.81 -1.61
N LEU A 63 9.24 -0.39 -2.83
CA LEU A 63 9.47 -1.18 -4.04
C LEU A 63 10.35 -0.38 -5.01
N ILE A 64 11.34 -1.04 -5.59
CA ILE A 64 12.28 -0.39 -6.53
C ILE A 64 12.38 -1.24 -7.79
N CYS A 65 12.11 -0.64 -8.95
CA CYS A 65 12.42 -1.26 -10.24
C CYS A 65 12.94 -0.23 -11.22
N THR A 66 13.10 -0.57 -12.50
CA THR A 66 13.61 0.37 -13.51
C THR A 66 12.81 1.67 -13.55
N THR A 67 11.48 1.58 -13.73
CA THR A 67 10.56 2.74 -13.84
C THR A 67 9.55 2.84 -12.68
N GLY A 68 9.44 1.83 -11.85
CA GLY A 68 8.44 1.74 -10.79
C GLY A 68 7.04 1.32 -11.25
N THR A 69 6.69 1.52 -12.52
CA THR A 69 5.32 1.36 -13.02
C THR A 69 4.76 -0.04 -12.78
N GLY A 70 5.49 -1.09 -13.20
CA GLY A 70 5.06 -2.48 -13.05
C GLY A 70 4.87 -2.88 -11.59
N MET A 71 5.80 -2.50 -10.71
CA MET A 71 5.72 -2.73 -9.26
C MET A 71 4.48 -2.06 -8.65
N ALA A 72 4.18 -0.81 -9.05
CA ALA A 72 2.99 -0.11 -8.56
C ALA A 72 1.68 -0.79 -9.01
N ILE A 73 1.62 -1.25 -10.27
CA ILE A 73 0.47 -1.98 -10.79
C ILE A 73 0.28 -3.28 -10.01
N ALA A 74 1.35 -4.06 -9.78
CA ALA A 74 1.29 -5.31 -9.04
C ALA A 74 0.87 -5.10 -7.60
N ALA A 75 1.49 -4.14 -6.89
CA ALA A 75 1.22 -3.84 -5.49
C ALA A 75 -0.24 -3.40 -5.26
N ASN A 76 -0.81 -2.56 -6.13
CA ASN A 76 -2.19 -2.09 -6.00
C ASN A 76 -3.27 -3.17 -6.32
N ARG A 77 -2.87 -4.43 -6.56
CA ARG A 77 -3.81 -5.57 -6.62
C ARG A 77 -4.13 -6.13 -5.24
N PHE A 78 -3.40 -5.74 -4.23
CA PHE A 78 -3.61 -6.20 -2.85
C PHE A 78 -4.51 -5.20 -2.11
N SER A 79 -5.57 -5.72 -1.47
CA SER A 79 -6.46 -4.90 -0.64
C SER A 79 -5.69 -4.26 0.50
N GLY A 80 -5.98 -3.00 0.81
CA GLY A 80 -5.25 -2.24 1.84
C GLY A 80 -3.89 -1.69 1.39
N ILE A 81 -3.42 -2.00 0.18
CA ILE A 81 -2.19 -1.41 -0.37
C ILE A 81 -2.50 -0.18 -1.21
N ARG A 82 -1.79 0.87 -0.91
CA ARG A 82 -1.81 2.16 -1.63
C ARG A 82 -0.40 2.47 -2.08
N ALA A 83 -0.01 1.87 -3.22
CA ALA A 83 1.31 2.02 -3.82
C ALA A 83 1.32 3.18 -4.81
N ALA A 84 2.31 4.05 -4.71
CA ALA A 84 2.48 5.15 -5.64
C ALA A 84 3.95 5.29 -6.09
N VAL A 85 4.14 5.46 -7.40
CA VAL A 85 5.43 5.87 -7.96
C VAL A 85 5.63 7.34 -7.62
N CYS A 86 6.73 7.63 -6.91
CA CYS A 86 7.11 8.99 -6.56
C CYS A 86 8.46 9.33 -7.21
N ASP A 87 8.46 10.38 -7.98
CA ASP A 87 9.61 10.90 -8.74
C ASP A 87 10.18 12.20 -8.15
N THR A 88 9.49 12.77 -7.14
CA THR A 88 9.95 13.96 -6.42
C THR A 88 9.62 13.85 -4.91
N PRO A 89 10.40 14.52 -4.04
CA PRO A 89 10.11 14.60 -2.62
C PRO A 89 8.70 15.16 -2.33
N GLU A 90 8.26 16.14 -3.12
CA GLU A 90 6.94 16.75 -2.97
C GLU A 90 5.82 15.75 -3.25
N ARG A 91 5.94 14.93 -4.33
CA ARG A 91 4.98 13.84 -4.61
C ARG A 91 4.94 12.81 -3.50
N ALA A 92 6.09 12.43 -2.97
CA ALA A 92 6.19 11.48 -1.87
C ALA A 92 5.49 12.01 -0.61
N ARG A 93 5.73 13.27 -0.25
CA ARG A 93 5.07 13.94 0.88
C ARG A 93 3.55 14.01 0.69
N ARG A 94 3.09 14.48 -0.49
CA ARG A 94 1.65 14.56 -0.79
C ARG A 94 0.98 13.19 -0.86
N GLY A 95 1.66 12.18 -1.39
CA GLY A 95 1.19 10.81 -1.38
C GLY A 95 0.90 10.32 0.03
N ARG A 96 1.79 10.64 0.99
CA ARG A 96 1.54 10.35 2.41
C ARG A 96 0.39 11.17 2.98
N SER A 97 0.43 12.49 2.83
CA SER A 97 -0.51 13.37 3.52
C SER A 97 -1.94 13.26 3.00
N HIS A 98 -2.14 13.05 1.71
CA HIS A 98 -3.46 13.02 1.08
C HIS A 98 -4.02 11.62 0.83
N ASN A 99 -3.14 10.67 0.51
CA ASN A 99 -3.55 9.34 0.03
C ASN A 99 -3.10 8.22 0.97
N ASP A 100 -2.42 8.54 2.07
CA ASP A 100 -1.84 7.57 3.00
C ASP A 100 -1.08 6.45 2.28
N VAL A 101 -0.22 6.82 1.32
CA VAL A 101 0.61 5.88 0.55
C VAL A 101 1.45 5.04 1.51
N ASN A 102 1.11 3.77 1.65
CA ASN A 102 1.82 2.84 2.52
C ASN A 102 2.90 2.02 1.79
N VAL A 103 2.93 2.09 0.46
CA VAL A 103 4.01 1.51 -0.36
C VAL A 103 4.60 2.58 -1.27
N LEU A 104 5.83 3.00 -0.97
CA LEU A 104 6.60 3.89 -1.84
C LEU A 104 7.19 3.09 -3.00
N VAL A 105 6.96 3.52 -4.22
CA VAL A 105 7.57 2.90 -5.40
C VAL A 105 8.56 3.87 -6.03
N LEU A 106 9.77 3.40 -6.25
CA LEU A 106 10.89 4.19 -6.78
C LEU A 106 11.34 3.70 -8.16
N ALA A 107 11.62 4.64 -9.04
CA ALA A 107 12.21 4.40 -10.35
C ALA A 107 13.74 4.40 -10.24
N GLY A 108 14.33 3.26 -9.88
CA GLY A 108 15.75 3.15 -9.52
C GLY A 108 16.73 3.49 -10.64
N ALA A 109 16.33 3.30 -11.91
CA ALA A 109 17.15 3.66 -13.06
C ALA A 109 16.97 5.12 -13.54
N CYS A 110 15.92 5.81 -13.04
CA CYS A 110 15.59 7.15 -13.51
C CYS A 110 16.17 8.27 -12.62
N HIS A 111 16.64 7.92 -11.42
CA HIS A 111 17.07 8.89 -10.42
C HIS A 111 18.41 8.50 -9.80
N PRO A 112 19.32 9.47 -9.60
CA PRO A 112 20.54 9.24 -8.83
C PRO A 112 20.21 8.94 -7.35
N ALA A 113 21.14 8.28 -6.67
CA ALA A 113 20.95 7.85 -5.27
C ALA A 113 20.54 9.00 -4.32
N GLY A 114 21.08 10.22 -4.54
CA GLY A 114 20.73 11.39 -3.72
C GLY A 114 19.26 11.83 -3.87
N GLU A 115 18.68 11.73 -5.07
CA GLU A 115 17.27 12.02 -5.31
C GLU A 115 16.36 10.94 -4.69
N LEU A 116 16.73 9.66 -4.86
CA LEU A 116 16.01 8.55 -4.23
C LEU A 116 16.03 8.68 -2.70
N ALA A 117 17.15 9.12 -2.13
CA ALA A 117 17.27 9.40 -0.71
C ALA A 117 16.31 10.52 -0.27
N ALA A 118 16.26 11.63 -1.01
CA ALA A 118 15.37 12.75 -0.71
C ALA A 118 13.89 12.37 -0.83
N ILE A 119 13.52 11.60 -1.86
CA ILE A 119 12.16 11.08 -2.04
C ILE A 119 11.76 10.17 -0.87
N THR A 120 12.64 9.23 -0.51
CA THR A 120 12.42 8.29 0.60
C THR A 120 12.25 9.02 1.93
N THR A 121 13.12 10.00 2.21
CA THR A 121 13.05 10.86 3.40
C THR A 121 11.71 11.59 3.47
N ALA A 122 11.31 12.25 2.40
CA ALA A 122 10.05 13.00 2.36
C ALA A 122 8.82 12.11 2.58
N TRP A 123 8.85 10.86 2.12
CA TRP A 123 7.80 9.89 2.37
C TRP A 123 7.78 9.39 3.82
N LEU A 124 8.95 9.15 4.42
CA LEU A 124 9.08 8.71 5.81
C LEU A 124 8.55 9.77 6.80
N GLU A 125 8.91 11.03 6.58
CA GLU A 125 8.53 12.17 7.41
C GLU A 125 7.08 12.60 7.22
N GLY A 126 6.45 12.21 6.11
CA GLY A 126 5.07 12.56 5.81
C GLY A 126 4.08 11.88 6.76
N GLY A 127 3.15 12.65 7.32
CA GLY A 127 1.99 12.18 8.08
C GLY A 127 0.72 12.18 7.24
N PHE A 128 -0.28 11.34 7.60
CA PHE A 128 -1.60 11.37 6.98
C PHE A 128 -2.46 12.46 7.63
N GLU A 129 -3.00 13.34 6.81
CA GLU A 129 -3.77 14.51 7.25
C GLU A 129 -5.30 14.25 7.36
N GLY A 130 -5.76 13.06 6.95
CA GLY A 130 -7.20 12.78 6.87
C GLY A 130 -7.97 12.80 8.20
N ALA A 131 -7.27 12.77 9.33
CA ALA A 131 -7.85 12.93 10.66
C ALA A 131 -7.86 14.40 11.14
N GLU A 132 -7.24 15.32 10.41
CA GLU A 132 -7.20 16.73 10.78
C GLU A 132 -8.51 17.45 10.42
N PRO A 133 -8.98 18.39 11.29
CA PRO A 133 -10.18 19.17 11.01
C PRO A 133 -10.12 19.89 9.65
N GLY A 134 -11.15 19.71 8.82
CA GLY A 134 -11.26 20.28 7.48
C GLY A 134 -10.54 19.48 6.39
N LYS A 135 -9.89 18.36 6.73
CA LYS A 135 -9.19 17.47 5.80
C LYS A 135 -9.81 16.07 5.70
N GLU A 136 -10.97 15.85 6.30
CA GLU A 136 -11.69 14.56 6.35
C GLU A 136 -12.00 13.99 4.95
N ARG A 137 -11.98 14.85 3.92
CA ARG A 137 -12.13 14.44 2.53
C ARG A 137 -11.08 13.41 2.09
N HIS A 138 -9.87 13.44 2.68
CA HIS A 138 -8.80 12.50 2.35
C HIS A 138 -9.13 11.10 2.89
N ALA A 139 -9.56 10.99 4.15
CA ALA A 139 -10.01 9.73 4.74
C ALA A 139 -11.20 9.14 3.97
N ARG A 140 -12.23 9.96 3.68
CA ARG A 140 -13.39 9.52 2.90
C ARG A 140 -13.01 8.98 1.51
N ARG A 141 -12.06 9.61 0.81
CA ARG A 141 -11.60 9.13 -0.50
C ARG A 141 -10.85 7.81 -0.42
N ILE A 142 -10.01 7.62 0.61
CA ILE A 142 -9.35 6.33 0.85
C ILE A 142 -10.40 5.25 1.11
N GLU A 143 -11.39 5.53 1.96
CA GLU A 143 -12.48 4.58 2.22
C GLU A 143 -13.24 4.19 0.93
N GLN A 144 -13.46 5.14 0.01
CA GLN A 144 -14.08 4.84 -1.29
C GLN A 144 -13.20 3.90 -2.14
N ILE A 145 -11.87 4.06 -2.12
CA ILE A 145 -10.93 3.17 -2.82
C ILE A 145 -11.01 1.76 -2.22
N GLU A 146 -10.97 1.64 -0.89
CA GLU A 146 -11.05 0.35 -0.20
C GLU A 146 -12.38 -0.37 -0.45
N ARG A 147 -13.50 0.37 -0.45
CA ARG A 147 -14.81 -0.17 -0.81
C ARG A 147 -14.86 -0.67 -2.26
N ALA A 148 -14.23 0.03 -3.19
CA ALA A 148 -14.18 -0.40 -4.59
C ALA A 148 -13.38 -1.70 -4.75
N GLY A 149 -12.25 -1.83 -4.05
CA GLY A 149 -11.44 -3.07 -4.00
C GLY A 149 -12.24 -4.26 -3.50
N ARG A 150 -12.86 -4.13 -2.33
CA ARG A 150 -13.71 -5.19 -1.74
C ARG A 150 -14.86 -5.63 -2.65
N ARG A 151 -15.53 -4.67 -3.32
CA ARG A 151 -16.59 -5.00 -4.28
C ARG A 151 -16.08 -5.80 -5.46
N SER A 152 -14.89 -5.49 -5.96
CA SER A 152 -14.27 -6.22 -7.07
C SER A 152 -13.91 -7.65 -6.67
N GLU A 153 -13.33 -7.84 -5.49
CA GLU A 153 -12.99 -9.16 -4.92
C GLU A 153 -14.26 -9.98 -4.70
N PHE A 154 -15.29 -9.38 -4.13
CA PHE A 154 -16.57 -10.06 -3.89
C PHE A 154 -17.26 -10.46 -5.20
N ALA A 155 -17.26 -9.60 -6.21
CA ALA A 155 -17.81 -9.92 -7.54
C ALA A 155 -17.01 -11.04 -8.25
N LEU A 156 -15.70 -11.12 -8.03
CA LEU A 156 -14.87 -12.22 -8.53
C LEU A 156 -15.21 -13.53 -7.84
N LEU A 157 -15.40 -13.52 -6.51
CA LEU A 157 -15.81 -14.68 -5.73
C LEU A 157 -17.14 -15.26 -6.26
N GLY A 158 -18.11 -14.42 -6.61
CA GLY A 158 -19.38 -14.86 -7.19
C GLY A 158 -19.26 -15.61 -8.52
N ARG A 159 -18.13 -15.44 -9.24
CA ARG A 159 -17.83 -16.18 -10.47
C ARG A 159 -17.01 -17.44 -10.22
N THR A 160 -16.18 -17.46 -9.19
CA THR A 160 -15.25 -18.55 -8.90
C THR A 160 -15.81 -19.55 -7.89
N ASP A 161 -16.62 -19.06 -6.94
CA ASP A 161 -17.28 -19.86 -5.91
C ASP A 161 -18.64 -19.24 -5.53
N PRO A 162 -19.70 -19.54 -6.31
CA PRO A 162 -21.03 -18.98 -6.06
C PRO A 162 -21.65 -19.36 -4.72
N GLU A 163 -21.30 -20.53 -4.15
CA GLU A 163 -21.85 -21.00 -2.88
C GLU A 163 -21.29 -20.18 -1.71
N ILE A 164 -19.98 -19.99 -1.66
CA ILE A 164 -19.33 -19.14 -0.65
C ILE A 164 -19.78 -17.69 -0.82
N HIS A 165 -19.86 -17.19 -2.06
CA HIS A 165 -20.37 -15.84 -2.32
C HIS A 165 -21.78 -15.64 -1.76
N ALA A 166 -22.70 -16.59 -2.00
CA ALA A 166 -24.07 -16.52 -1.49
C ALA A 166 -24.12 -16.56 0.03
N ALA A 167 -23.31 -17.40 0.67
CA ALA A 167 -23.23 -17.50 2.13
C ALA A 167 -22.73 -16.19 2.77
N ILE A 168 -21.69 -15.57 2.20
CA ILE A 168 -21.16 -14.28 2.67
C ILE A 168 -22.20 -13.17 2.44
N ALA A 169 -22.87 -13.13 1.28
CA ALA A 169 -23.91 -12.15 0.97
C ALA A 169 -25.08 -12.22 1.97
N ALA A 170 -25.50 -13.42 2.32
CA ALA A 170 -26.55 -13.63 3.31
C ALA A 170 -26.13 -13.17 4.72
N HIS A 171 -24.88 -13.43 5.11
CA HIS A 171 -24.33 -12.97 6.39
C HIS A 171 -24.25 -11.44 6.49
N ILE A 172 -23.74 -10.78 5.45
CA ILE A 172 -23.70 -9.32 5.38
C ILE A 172 -25.11 -8.72 5.49
N ALA A 173 -26.07 -9.27 4.76
CA ALA A 173 -27.46 -8.80 4.81
C ALA A 173 -28.08 -8.99 6.21
N GLN A 174 -27.72 -10.03 6.93
CA GLN A 174 -28.18 -10.29 8.30
C GLN A 174 -27.53 -9.28 9.29
N GLU A 175 -26.25 -8.99 9.16
CA GLU A 175 -25.55 -7.98 9.97
C GLU A 175 -26.15 -6.59 9.76
N ASP A 176 -26.34 -6.17 8.50
CA ASP A 176 -26.96 -4.89 8.16
C ASP A 176 -28.38 -4.76 8.73
N ALA A 177 -29.17 -5.80 8.69
CA ALA A 177 -30.51 -5.83 9.28
C ALA A 177 -30.45 -5.72 10.82
N THR A 178 -29.46 -6.36 11.46
CA THR A 178 -29.28 -6.31 12.92
C THR A 178 -28.81 -4.93 13.38
N ILE A 179 -27.90 -4.29 12.67
CA ILE A 179 -27.44 -2.93 12.96
C ILE A 179 -28.57 -1.93 12.80
N ASN A 180 -29.42 -2.06 11.80
CA ASN A 180 -30.60 -1.21 11.62
C ASN A 180 -31.63 -1.36 12.76
N LEU A 181 -31.81 -2.57 13.30
CA LEU A 181 -32.69 -2.82 14.45
C LEU A 181 -32.15 -2.15 15.72
N ILE A 182 -30.84 -2.21 15.98
CA ILE A 182 -30.20 -1.55 17.14
C ILE A 182 -30.31 -0.01 17.03
N ALA A 183 -30.13 0.55 15.85
CA ALA A 183 -30.29 1.98 15.63
C ALA A 183 -31.75 2.46 15.82
N SER A 184 -32.73 1.62 15.50
CA SER A 184 -34.15 1.95 15.68
C SER A 184 -34.60 1.89 17.15
N GLU A 185 -33.95 1.11 17.99
CA GLU A 185 -34.25 1.04 19.44
C GLU A 185 -33.70 2.23 20.24
N ASN A 186 -32.71 2.96 19.74
CA ASN A 186 -32.13 4.11 20.38
C ASN A 186 -32.89 5.45 20.13
N TYR A 187 -34.01 5.44 19.42
CA TYR A 187 -34.82 6.63 19.14
C TYR A 187 -36.16 6.69 19.91
N VAL A 188 -36.30 5.94 20.98
CA VAL A 188 -37.51 6.01 21.83
C VAL A 188 -37.11 6.39 23.24
N SER A 189 -36.88 7.67 23.48
CA SER A 189 -37.12 8.32 24.78
C SER A 189 -36.94 9.84 24.65
#